data_82f5e1cca50190b81c6cb786b37a809b
#
_entry.id   82f5e1cca50190b81c6cb786b37a809b
#
_cell.length_a   1.000
_cell.length_b   1.000
_cell.length_c   1.000
_cell.angle_alpha   90.00
_cell.angle_beta   90.00
_cell.angle_gamma   90.00
#
_symmetry.space_group_name_H-M   'P 1'
#
loop_
_entity.id
_entity.type
_entity.pdbx_description
1 polymer ?
#
loop_
_entity_poly.entity_id
_entity_poly.type
_entity_poly.pdbx_seq_one_letter_code
_entity_poly.pdbx_strand_id
1 'polypeptide(L)'
;MLVYIEFITRRPHVSLEQFHAVADQGQTGWAGDNPDDVLIAMIGRTWRTGPEPEYMGIWFTPRQGLDRFDDWERIFRSGAADQFEEPFSIGARIERGGSYTPLLEPVAGESERYYMEYFDWTDGATADDVRASFESRRSEHGDLTLNLVADRIGRLAPGPRGIALWSLPDWAALEGIARDHEAGDDSVRLLDAGMYSTLGKETL
;
A
#
# COMPACT_ATOMS: atom_id res chain seq x y z
N MET A 1 -2.00 14.35 7.56
CA MET A 1 -2.23 13.29 6.57
C MET A 1 -1.36 12.10 6.90
N LEU A 2 -1.91 10.90 6.89
CA LEU A 2 -1.22 9.66 7.21
C LEU A 2 -1.63 8.59 6.21
N VAL A 3 -0.66 7.82 5.73
CA VAL A 3 -0.90 6.54 5.03
C VAL A 3 -0.47 5.42 5.96
N TYR A 4 -1.32 4.42 6.10
CA TYR A 4 -1.03 3.21 6.85
C TYR A 4 -1.13 1.99 5.93
N ILE A 5 -0.12 1.15 5.95
CA ILE A 5 -0.07 -0.07 5.15
C ILE A 5 -0.02 -1.27 6.07
N GLU A 6 -0.98 -2.14 5.90
CA GLU A 6 -1.04 -3.44 6.57
C GLU A 6 -0.39 -4.50 5.68
N PHE A 7 0.58 -5.20 6.22
CA PHE A 7 1.20 -6.35 5.58
C PHE A 7 0.55 -7.62 6.12
N ILE A 8 -0.15 -8.31 5.23
CA ILE A 8 -1.08 -9.36 5.59
C ILE A 8 -0.60 -10.69 5.02
N THR A 9 -0.65 -11.74 5.84
CA THR A 9 -0.39 -13.11 5.43
C THR A 9 -1.63 -13.96 5.72
N ARG A 10 -2.09 -14.69 4.72
CA ARG A 10 -3.17 -15.66 4.86
C ARG A 10 -2.70 -16.84 5.73
N ARG A 11 -3.54 -17.31 6.64
CA ARG A 11 -3.22 -18.48 7.44
C ARG A 11 -3.21 -19.75 6.58
N PRO A 12 -2.25 -20.68 6.77
CA PRO A 12 -2.07 -21.83 5.87
C PRO A 12 -3.28 -22.77 5.74
N HIS A 13 -4.13 -22.82 6.77
CA HIS A 13 -5.31 -23.69 6.78
C HIS A 13 -6.59 -23.03 6.24
N VAL A 14 -6.50 -21.76 5.84
CA VAL A 14 -7.62 -20.98 5.31
C VAL A 14 -7.56 -20.99 3.79
N SER A 15 -8.67 -21.30 3.14
CA SER A 15 -8.74 -21.21 1.67
C SER A 15 -8.67 -19.75 1.20
N LEU A 16 -8.33 -19.55 -0.06
CA LEU A 16 -8.29 -18.21 -0.64
C LEU A 16 -9.68 -17.53 -0.59
N GLU A 17 -10.73 -18.30 -0.91
CA GLU A 17 -12.11 -17.82 -0.83
C GLU A 17 -12.52 -17.38 0.59
N GLN A 18 -12.15 -18.16 1.60
CA GLN A 18 -12.40 -17.82 3.00
C GLN A 18 -11.62 -16.55 3.40
N PHE A 19 -10.37 -16.42 2.94
CA PHE A 19 -9.56 -15.24 3.21
C PHE A 19 -10.16 -13.99 2.56
N HIS A 20 -10.62 -14.08 1.30
CA HIS A 20 -11.26 -12.95 0.62
C HIS A 20 -12.54 -12.51 1.35
N ALA A 21 -13.37 -13.44 1.79
CA ALA A 21 -14.59 -13.13 2.53
C ALA A 21 -14.29 -12.41 3.85
N VAL A 22 -13.25 -12.85 4.58
CA VAL A 22 -12.82 -12.21 5.84
C VAL A 22 -12.24 -10.83 5.60
N ALA A 23 -11.43 -10.66 4.55
CA ALA A 23 -10.82 -9.38 4.21
C ALA A 23 -11.90 -8.35 3.79
N ASP A 24 -12.87 -8.76 2.99
CA ASP A 24 -13.99 -7.91 2.58
C ASP A 24 -14.84 -7.47 3.79
N GLN A 25 -15.14 -8.41 4.69
CA GLN A 25 -15.85 -8.11 5.92
C GLN A 25 -15.08 -7.12 6.82
N GLY A 26 -13.76 -7.33 6.95
CA GLY A 26 -12.89 -6.44 7.73
C GLY A 26 -12.84 -5.03 7.16
N GLN A 27 -12.70 -4.90 5.84
CA GLN A 27 -12.69 -3.61 5.15
C GLN A 27 -14.02 -2.84 5.34
N THR A 28 -15.14 -3.53 5.11
CA THR A 28 -16.48 -2.94 5.23
C THR A 28 -16.74 -2.49 6.66
N GLY A 29 -16.37 -3.30 7.65
CA GLY A 29 -16.49 -2.96 9.06
C GLY A 29 -15.66 -1.74 9.43
N TRP A 30 -14.37 -1.75 9.07
CA TRP A 30 -13.47 -0.63 9.36
C TRP A 30 -13.95 0.69 8.73
N ALA A 31 -14.29 0.67 7.45
CA ALA A 31 -14.79 1.85 6.74
C ALA A 31 -16.08 2.40 7.35
N GLY A 32 -16.96 1.54 7.86
CA GLY A 32 -18.19 1.95 8.54
C GLY A 32 -17.94 2.71 9.85
N ASP A 33 -16.95 2.30 10.62
CA ASP A 33 -16.60 2.91 11.91
C ASP A 33 -15.60 4.08 11.78
N ASN A 34 -14.90 4.15 10.66
CA ASN A 34 -13.87 5.16 10.39
C ASN A 34 -14.15 5.86 9.04
N PRO A 35 -15.20 6.69 8.95
CA PRO A 35 -15.62 7.26 7.67
C PRO A 35 -14.62 8.25 7.06
N ASP A 36 -13.65 8.71 7.83
CA ASP A 36 -12.57 9.58 7.33
C ASP A 36 -11.38 8.78 6.75
N ASP A 37 -11.34 7.46 6.96
CA ASP A 37 -10.30 6.61 6.40
C ASP A 37 -10.70 6.16 4.99
N VAL A 38 -9.80 6.34 4.04
CA VAL A 38 -10.00 5.98 2.63
C VAL A 38 -9.15 4.76 2.31
N LEU A 39 -9.77 3.68 1.86
CA LEU A 39 -9.06 2.55 1.31
C LEU A 39 -8.51 2.94 -0.06
N ILE A 40 -7.18 3.04 -0.19
CA ILE A 40 -6.52 3.27 -1.48
C ILE A 40 -6.56 1.99 -2.31
N ALA A 41 -6.14 0.87 -1.71
CA ALA A 41 -6.16 -0.43 -2.36
C ALA A 41 -6.10 -1.57 -1.33
N MET A 42 -6.76 -2.67 -1.64
CA MET A 42 -6.53 -3.98 -1.03
C MET A 42 -6.05 -4.92 -2.13
N ILE A 43 -4.81 -5.34 -2.04
CA ILE A 43 -4.11 -6.01 -3.14
C ILE A 43 -3.41 -7.29 -2.69
N GLY A 44 -3.37 -8.26 -3.59
CA GLY A 44 -2.62 -9.50 -3.46
C GLY A 44 -1.52 -9.61 -4.51
N ARG A 45 -0.41 -10.21 -4.15
CA ARG A 45 0.75 -10.39 -5.03
C ARG A 45 0.41 -11.32 -6.20
N THR A 46 0.70 -10.84 -7.41
CA THR A 46 0.44 -11.58 -8.65
C THR A 46 1.71 -12.32 -9.09
N TRP A 47 1.56 -13.58 -9.50
CA TRP A 47 2.64 -14.45 -9.98
C TRP A 47 3.86 -14.53 -9.05
N ARG A 48 3.67 -14.31 -7.75
CA ARG A 48 4.73 -14.29 -6.73
C ARG A 48 5.87 -13.31 -7.06
N THR A 49 5.56 -12.23 -7.77
CA THR A 49 6.52 -11.16 -8.03
C THR A 49 6.63 -10.22 -6.84
N GLY A 50 7.79 -9.60 -6.69
CA GLY A 50 8.02 -8.63 -5.62
C GLY A 50 8.24 -9.25 -4.23
N PRO A 51 8.52 -8.38 -3.25
CA PRO A 51 8.83 -8.79 -1.88
C PRO A 51 7.59 -9.28 -1.13
N GLU A 52 7.83 -9.98 -0.02
CA GLU A 52 6.80 -10.19 0.98
C GLU A 52 6.30 -8.84 1.54
N PRO A 53 5.03 -8.68 1.85
CA PRO A 53 4.03 -9.74 2.11
C PRO A 53 3.23 -10.16 0.87
N GLU A 54 2.43 -11.22 1.07
CA GLU A 54 1.55 -11.75 0.03
C GLU A 54 0.37 -10.81 -0.27
N TYR A 55 -0.13 -10.12 0.76
CA TYR A 55 -1.28 -9.19 0.66
C TYR A 55 -1.01 -7.88 1.40
N MET A 56 -1.65 -6.82 0.95
CA MET A 56 -1.56 -5.49 1.58
C MET A 56 -2.91 -4.79 1.59
N GLY A 57 -3.22 -4.17 2.74
CA GLY A 57 -4.24 -3.14 2.85
C GLY A 57 -3.58 -1.77 2.93
N ILE A 58 -3.98 -0.82 2.08
CA ILE A 58 -3.39 0.52 2.00
C ILE A 58 -4.46 1.54 2.31
N TRP A 59 -4.32 2.22 3.43
CA TRP A 59 -5.29 3.17 3.96
C TRP A 59 -4.73 4.58 4.00
N PHE A 60 -5.57 5.56 3.78
CA PHE A 60 -5.24 6.97 3.86
C PHE A 60 -6.20 7.71 4.80
N THR A 61 -5.63 8.45 5.74
CA THR A 61 -6.35 9.29 6.69
C THR A 61 -6.03 10.76 6.39
N PRO A 62 -6.91 11.50 5.70
CA PRO A 62 -6.59 12.83 5.18
C PRO A 62 -6.53 13.90 6.27
N ARG A 63 -7.30 13.76 7.34
CA ARG A 63 -7.48 14.79 8.36
C ARG A 63 -6.63 14.63 9.60
N GLN A 64 -6.06 13.45 9.80
CA GLN A 64 -5.27 13.12 10.98
C GLN A 64 -3.83 12.80 10.61
N GLY A 65 -2.94 12.99 11.55
CA GLY A 65 -1.54 12.57 11.48
C GLY A 65 -1.28 11.40 12.42
N LEU A 66 -0.16 11.44 13.14
CA LEU A 66 0.21 10.40 14.10
C LEU A 66 -0.74 10.30 15.31
N ASP A 67 -1.49 11.36 15.61
CA ASP A 67 -2.55 11.39 16.62
C ASP A 67 -3.65 10.35 16.35
N ARG A 68 -3.79 9.89 15.10
CA ARG A 68 -4.68 8.77 14.76
C ARG A 68 -4.34 7.48 15.54
N PHE A 69 -3.08 7.26 15.86
CA PHE A 69 -2.66 6.11 16.65
C PHE A 69 -3.18 6.15 18.09
N ASP A 70 -3.36 7.32 18.66
CA ASP A 70 -3.97 7.47 20.01
C ASP A 70 -5.44 7.03 19.97
N ASP A 71 -6.15 7.32 18.87
CA ASP A 71 -7.52 6.88 18.67
C ASP A 71 -7.58 5.36 18.48
N TRP A 72 -6.72 4.79 17.65
CA TRP A 72 -6.63 3.35 17.47
C TRP A 72 -6.27 2.63 18.77
N GLU A 73 -5.29 3.13 19.52
CA GLU A 73 -4.92 2.56 20.82
C GLU A 73 -6.12 2.57 21.78
N ARG A 74 -6.93 3.63 21.78
CA ARG A 74 -8.14 3.72 22.60
C ARG A 74 -9.19 2.70 22.17
N ILE A 75 -9.40 2.52 20.87
CA ILE A 75 -10.32 1.51 20.29
C ILE A 75 -9.87 0.10 20.70
N PHE A 76 -8.60 -0.23 20.52
CA PHE A 76 -8.05 -1.54 20.91
C PHE A 76 -8.17 -1.80 22.40
N ARG A 77 -7.85 -0.82 23.24
CA ARG A 77 -7.96 -0.95 24.71
C ARG A 77 -9.41 -1.07 25.21
N SER A 78 -10.38 -0.56 24.48
CA SER A 78 -11.80 -0.66 24.85
C SER A 78 -12.43 -2.02 24.54
N GLY A 79 -11.75 -2.89 23.80
CA GLY A 79 -12.29 -4.13 23.26
C GLY A 79 -13.24 -3.94 22.07
N ALA A 80 -13.44 -2.71 21.61
CA ALA A 80 -14.28 -2.44 20.45
C ALA A 80 -13.71 -3.03 19.16
N ALA A 81 -12.38 -3.24 19.11
CA ALA A 81 -11.72 -3.89 18.00
C ALA A 81 -12.01 -5.39 17.88
N ASP A 82 -12.42 -6.06 18.98
CA ASP A 82 -12.65 -7.50 19.00
C ASP A 82 -13.67 -7.94 17.93
N GLN A 83 -14.63 -7.09 17.62
CA GLN A 83 -15.64 -7.34 16.59
C GLN A 83 -15.05 -7.44 15.17
N PHE A 84 -13.92 -6.80 14.92
CA PHE A 84 -13.23 -6.79 13.63
C PHE A 84 -12.03 -7.72 13.62
N GLU A 85 -11.27 -7.76 14.71
CA GLU A 85 -10.08 -8.56 14.82
C GLU A 85 -10.38 -10.06 14.88
N GLU A 86 -11.46 -10.48 15.53
CA GLU A 86 -11.75 -11.90 15.70
C GLU A 86 -11.98 -12.60 14.36
N PRO A 87 -12.90 -12.15 13.47
CA PRO A 87 -13.06 -12.76 12.15
C PRO A 87 -11.80 -12.67 11.30
N PHE A 88 -11.11 -11.52 11.31
CA PHE A 88 -9.90 -11.32 10.53
C PHE A 88 -8.75 -12.21 11.05
N SER A 89 -8.56 -12.30 12.36
CA SER A 89 -7.51 -13.11 12.99
C SER A 89 -7.64 -14.61 12.74
N ILE A 90 -8.86 -15.09 12.48
CA ILE A 90 -9.11 -16.48 12.08
C ILE A 90 -8.56 -16.75 10.68
N GLY A 91 -8.74 -15.82 9.75
CA GLY A 91 -8.39 -15.98 8.33
C GLY A 91 -6.99 -15.51 7.96
N ALA A 92 -6.47 -14.53 8.67
CA ALA A 92 -5.25 -13.82 8.32
C ALA A 92 -4.41 -13.45 9.54
N ARG A 93 -3.25 -12.89 9.29
CA ARG A 93 -2.38 -12.27 10.28
C ARG A 93 -1.77 -11.01 9.69
N ILE A 94 -1.86 -9.90 10.40
CA ILE A 94 -1.06 -8.73 10.10
C ILE A 94 0.35 -9.01 10.63
N GLU A 95 1.30 -9.18 9.72
CA GLU A 95 2.69 -9.48 10.11
C GLU A 95 3.39 -8.24 10.65
N ARG A 96 3.12 -7.13 10.01
CA ARG A 96 3.62 -5.81 10.35
C ARG A 96 2.88 -4.77 9.54
N GLY A 97 2.91 -3.55 10.00
CA GLY A 97 2.41 -2.41 9.27
C GLY A 97 3.51 -1.38 9.08
N GLY A 98 3.20 -0.35 8.35
CA GLY A 98 4.05 0.81 8.18
C GLY A 98 3.22 2.08 8.11
N SER A 99 3.74 3.12 8.73
CA SER A 99 3.15 4.46 8.65
C SER A 99 4.00 5.32 7.75
N TYR A 100 3.35 6.07 6.88
CA TYR A 100 3.99 6.87 5.86
C TYR A 100 3.37 8.26 5.78
N THR A 101 4.20 9.24 5.46
CA THR A 101 3.74 10.57 5.07
C THR A 101 3.56 10.60 3.55
N PRO A 102 2.36 10.89 3.02
CA PRO A 102 2.20 11.02 1.58
C PRO A 102 3.01 12.20 1.06
N LEU A 103 3.75 11.99 -0.02
CA LEU A 103 4.49 13.02 -0.74
C LEU A 103 3.64 13.67 -1.82
N LEU A 104 2.70 12.93 -2.37
CA LEU A 104 1.63 13.41 -3.25
C LEU A 104 0.28 13.07 -2.62
N GLU A 105 -0.76 13.80 -3.02
CA GLU A 105 -2.12 13.49 -2.56
C GLU A 105 -2.53 12.10 -3.06
N PRO A 106 -2.88 11.18 -2.15
CA PRO A 106 -3.25 9.83 -2.54
C PRO A 106 -4.57 9.79 -3.30
N VAL A 107 -4.64 8.88 -4.26
CA VAL A 107 -5.83 8.63 -5.08
C VAL A 107 -6.26 7.17 -4.90
N ALA A 108 -7.54 6.94 -4.59
CA ALA A 108 -8.09 5.60 -4.51
C ALA A 108 -7.90 4.84 -5.83
N GLY A 109 -7.50 3.59 -5.75
CA GLY A 109 -7.32 2.75 -6.92
C GLY A 109 -8.64 2.13 -7.38
N GLU A 110 -8.93 2.24 -8.67
CA GLU A 110 -10.10 1.61 -9.30
C GLU A 110 -9.70 0.51 -10.29
N SER A 111 -8.41 0.17 -10.35
CA SER A 111 -7.88 -0.85 -11.26
C SER A 111 -7.92 -2.24 -10.65
N GLU A 112 -7.87 -3.25 -11.52
CA GLU A 112 -7.63 -4.64 -11.11
C GLU A 112 -6.14 -4.96 -11.01
N ARG A 113 -5.25 -4.10 -11.50
CA ARG A 113 -3.80 -4.33 -11.61
C ARG A 113 -3.02 -3.18 -11.04
N TYR A 114 -2.01 -3.53 -10.26
CA TYR A 114 -1.16 -2.57 -9.58
C TYR A 114 0.31 -2.95 -9.72
N TYR A 115 1.14 -1.94 -9.73
CA TYR A 115 2.59 -2.07 -9.60
C TYR A 115 3.04 -1.25 -8.42
N MET A 116 3.79 -1.87 -7.51
CA MET A 116 4.36 -1.20 -6.35
C MET A 116 5.87 -1.18 -6.45
N GLU A 117 6.43 0.00 -6.23
CA GLU A 117 7.86 0.26 -6.13
C GLU A 117 8.25 0.47 -4.67
N TYR A 118 9.38 -0.11 -4.30
CA TYR A 118 10.03 0.09 -3.01
C TYR A 118 11.36 0.76 -3.26
N PHE A 119 11.58 1.95 -2.71
CA PHE A 119 12.74 2.75 -3.02
C PHE A 119 13.38 3.40 -1.79
N ASP A 120 14.66 3.74 -1.92
CA ASP A 120 15.35 4.68 -1.06
C ASP A 120 15.59 6.00 -1.80
N TRP A 121 15.79 7.05 -1.05
CA TRP A 121 16.25 8.31 -1.60
C TRP A 121 17.75 8.24 -1.85
N THR A 122 18.19 8.87 -2.92
CA THR A 122 19.62 9.03 -3.19
C THR A 122 20.25 10.01 -2.20
N ASP A 123 21.57 9.99 -2.09
CA ASP A 123 22.29 10.87 -1.17
C ASP A 123 22.06 12.35 -1.55
N GLY A 124 21.57 13.10 -0.58
CA GLY A 124 21.27 14.52 -0.74
C GLY A 124 19.89 14.84 -1.28
N ALA A 125 19.12 13.86 -1.75
CA ALA A 125 17.76 14.10 -2.22
C ALA A 125 16.84 14.57 -1.09
N THR A 126 15.94 15.50 -1.42
CA THR A 126 14.90 16.04 -0.54
C THR A 126 13.53 15.46 -0.88
N ALA A 127 12.54 15.68 -0.01
CA ALA A 127 11.16 15.30 -0.30
C ALA A 127 10.60 15.99 -1.56
N ASP A 128 11.05 17.22 -1.83
CA ASP A 128 10.63 17.98 -3.00
C ASP A 128 11.24 17.39 -4.27
N ASP A 129 12.49 16.92 -4.25
CA ASP A 129 13.14 16.26 -5.38
C ASP A 129 12.43 14.96 -5.73
N VAL A 130 12.12 14.12 -4.72
CA VAL A 130 11.38 12.87 -4.90
C VAL A 130 9.97 13.14 -5.43
N ARG A 131 9.28 14.16 -4.89
CA ARG A 131 7.96 14.56 -5.38
C ARG A 131 8.02 14.96 -6.86
N ALA A 132 8.96 15.82 -7.22
CA ALA A 132 9.14 16.31 -8.59
C ALA A 132 9.42 15.18 -9.58
N SER A 133 10.27 14.21 -9.18
CA SER A 133 10.54 12.99 -9.97
C SER A 133 9.26 12.22 -10.28
N PHE A 134 8.46 11.89 -9.26
CA PHE A 134 7.22 11.14 -9.48
C PHE A 134 6.14 11.95 -10.21
N GLU A 135 6.10 13.26 -10.08
CA GLU A 135 5.23 14.13 -10.89
C GLU A 135 5.64 14.13 -12.37
N SER A 136 6.94 14.13 -12.66
CA SER A 136 7.44 13.99 -14.04
C SER A 136 7.02 12.65 -14.64
N ARG A 137 7.31 11.56 -13.95
CA ARG A 137 6.93 10.21 -14.38
C ARG A 137 5.42 10.07 -14.58
N ARG A 138 4.61 10.63 -13.67
CA ARG A 138 3.14 10.65 -13.83
C ARG A 138 2.71 11.40 -15.09
N SER A 139 3.41 12.46 -15.46
CA SER A 139 3.11 13.22 -16.67
C SER A 139 3.50 12.46 -17.95
N GLU A 140 4.58 11.70 -17.90
CA GLU A 140 5.09 10.88 -19.01
C GLU A 140 4.20 9.64 -19.25
N HIS A 141 3.57 9.11 -18.21
CA HIS A 141 2.68 7.94 -18.23
C HIS A 141 1.22 8.34 -17.99
N GLY A 142 0.70 9.24 -18.82
CA GLY A 142 -0.64 9.81 -18.61
C GLY A 142 -1.81 8.82 -18.74
N ASP A 143 -1.57 7.60 -19.18
CA ASP A 143 -2.50 6.47 -19.20
C ASP A 143 -2.48 5.62 -17.90
N LEU A 144 -1.51 5.88 -17.02
CA LEU A 144 -1.39 5.25 -15.71
C LEU A 144 -1.87 6.18 -14.60
N THR A 145 -2.35 5.61 -13.51
CA THR A 145 -2.67 6.38 -12.32
C THR A 145 -1.63 6.12 -11.23
N LEU A 146 -0.91 7.18 -10.84
CA LEU A 146 -0.07 7.15 -9.65
C LEU A 146 -0.96 7.35 -8.42
N ASN A 147 -1.26 6.26 -7.72
CA ASN A 147 -2.17 6.27 -6.57
C ASN A 147 -1.52 6.80 -5.30
N LEU A 148 -0.23 6.51 -5.12
CA LEU A 148 0.49 6.84 -3.90
C LEU A 148 1.97 7.04 -4.17
N VAL A 149 2.56 8.06 -3.55
CA VAL A 149 3.99 8.17 -3.27
C VAL A 149 4.12 8.58 -1.82
N ALA A 150 4.84 7.82 -1.02
CA ALA A 150 4.92 8.09 0.41
C ALA A 150 6.29 7.78 1.01
N ASP A 151 6.67 8.58 2.00
CA ASP A 151 7.90 8.46 2.80
C ASP A 151 7.61 7.84 4.16
N ARG A 152 8.40 6.88 4.58
CA ARG A 152 8.19 6.13 5.81
C ARG A 152 8.44 6.97 7.06
N ILE A 153 7.49 6.94 7.99
CA ILE A 153 7.62 7.57 9.30
C ILE A 153 8.37 6.63 10.23
N GLY A 154 9.47 7.10 10.81
CA GLY A 154 10.23 6.34 11.79
C GLY A 154 11.05 5.19 11.18
N ARG A 155 12.36 5.35 11.08
CA ARG A 155 13.28 4.36 10.48
C ARG A 155 13.80 3.33 11.49
N LEU A 156 12.96 2.89 12.40
CA LEU A 156 13.40 1.97 13.46
C LEU A 156 13.48 0.50 13.01
N ALA A 157 12.95 0.17 11.83
CA ALA A 157 12.98 -1.18 11.27
C ALA A 157 13.65 -1.18 9.89
N PRO A 158 14.34 -2.28 9.50
CA PRO A 158 14.85 -2.43 8.14
C PRO A 158 13.71 -2.40 7.12
N GLY A 159 13.96 -1.88 5.95
CA GLY A 159 13.01 -1.79 4.84
C GLY A 159 13.18 -0.52 4.03
N PRO A 160 12.47 -0.40 2.91
CA PRO A 160 12.55 0.75 2.03
C PRO A 160 12.12 2.02 2.75
N ARG A 161 12.72 3.14 2.36
CA ARG A 161 12.33 4.44 2.84
C ARG A 161 11.00 4.88 2.24
N GLY A 162 10.83 4.65 0.95
CA GLY A 162 9.67 5.09 0.20
C GLY A 162 8.94 3.97 -0.53
N ILE A 163 7.70 4.24 -0.84
CA ILE A 163 6.85 3.40 -1.67
C ILE A 163 6.11 4.24 -2.70
N ALA A 164 5.88 3.66 -3.88
CA ALA A 164 4.96 4.22 -4.86
C ALA A 164 4.04 3.12 -5.39
N LEU A 165 2.76 3.46 -5.57
CA LEU A 165 1.75 2.55 -6.11
C LEU A 165 1.15 3.12 -7.38
N TRP A 166 1.16 2.32 -8.43
CA TRP A 166 0.59 2.63 -9.73
C TRP A 166 -0.57 1.69 -10.05
N SER A 167 -1.68 2.24 -10.54
CA SER A 167 -2.75 1.48 -11.19
C SER A 167 -2.45 1.35 -12.68
N LEU A 168 -2.59 0.13 -13.20
CA LEU A 168 -2.31 -0.21 -14.59
C LEU A 168 -3.61 -0.62 -15.31
N PRO A 169 -3.86 -0.17 -16.54
CA PRO A 169 -4.96 -0.67 -17.36
C PRO A 169 -4.76 -2.14 -17.77
N ASP A 170 -3.52 -2.51 -18.04
CA ASP A 170 -3.08 -3.86 -18.35
C ASP A 170 -1.61 -4.07 -17.98
N TRP A 171 -1.09 -5.29 -18.12
CA TRP A 171 0.31 -5.59 -17.79
C TRP A 171 1.32 -5.05 -18.82
N ALA A 172 0.90 -4.77 -20.06
CA ALA A 172 1.78 -4.22 -21.08
C ALA A 172 2.20 -2.78 -20.73
N ALA A 173 1.35 -2.04 -20.03
CA ALA A 173 1.65 -0.69 -19.55
C ALA A 173 2.87 -0.63 -18.60
N LEU A 174 3.22 -1.75 -17.97
CA LEU A 174 4.42 -1.86 -17.12
C LEU A 174 5.73 -1.66 -17.88
N GLU A 175 5.75 -1.92 -19.20
CA GLU A 175 6.96 -1.71 -20.01
C GLU A 175 7.44 -0.25 -20.00
N GLY A 176 6.52 0.71 -19.87
CA GLY A 176 6.86 2.12 -19.73
C GLY A 176 7.62 2.40 -18.43
N ILE A 177 7.06 1.96 -17.30
CA ILE A 177 7.69 2.13 -15.98
C ILE A 177 9.03 1.40 -15.89
N ALA A 178 9.14 0.21 -16.48
CA ALA A 178 10.40 -0.54 -16.49
C ALA A 178 11.52 0.21 -17.20
N ARG A 179 11.21 0.95 -18.26
CA ARG A 179 12.20 1.80 -18.95
C ARG A 179 12.68 2.98 -18.10
N ASP A 180 11.82 3.54 -17.25
CA ASP A 180 12.23 4.60 -16.33
C ASP A 180 13.30 4.07 -15.35
N HIS A 181 13.12 2.83 -14.87
CA HIS A 181 14.08 2.21 -13.97
C HIS A 181 15.44 1.97 -14.65
N GLU A 182 15.44 1.61 -15.94
CA GLU A 182 16.67 1.46 -16.72
C GLU A 182 17.36 2.81 -16.97
N ALA A 183 16.59 3.87 -17.15
CA ALA A 183 17.12 5.22 -17.33
C ALA A 183 17.76 5.79 -16.06
N GLY A 184 17.31 5.30 -14.89
CA GLY A 184 17.75 5.77 -13.58
C GLY A 184 17.07 7.09 -13.17
N ASP A 185 17.18 7.40 -11.88
CA ASP A 185 16.61 8.62 -11.28
C ASP A 185 17.61 9.18 -10.27
N ASP A 186 17.87 10.49 -10.35
CA ASP A 186 18.82 11.17 -9.48
C ASP A 186 18.31 11.32 -8.04
N SER A 187 17.00 11.18 -7.80
CA SER A 187 16.35 11.40 -6.52
C SER A 187 16.00 10.10 -5.79
N VAL A 188 15.76 9.02 -6.54
CA VAL A 188 15.32 7.74 -5.98
C VAL A 188 16.15 6.58 -6.53
N ARG A 189 16.38 5.61 -5.65
CA ARG A 189 17.00 4.33 -5.99
C ARG A 189 16.00 3.22 -5.74
N LEU A 190 15.54 2.59 -6.82
CA LEU A 190 14.70 1.41 -6.71
C LEU A 190 15.43 0.29 -5.96
N LEU A 191 14.76 -0.29 -4.97
CA LEU A 191 15.27 -1.43 -4.21
C LEU A 191 14.63 -2.73 -4.65
N ASP A 192 13.31 -2.69 -4.87
CA ASP A 192 12.50 -3.82 -5.26
C ASP A 192 11.18 -3.33 -5.86
N ALA A 193 10.47 -4.20 -6.54
CA ALA A 193 9.14 -3.91 -7.07
C ALA A 193 8.32 -5.18 -7.23
N GLY A 194 7.00 -5.04 -7.28
CA GLY A 194 6.11 -6.17 -7.42
C GLY A 194 4.82 -5.85 -8.18
N MET A 195 4.27 -6.89 -8.80
CA MET A 195 2.97 -6.86 -9.45
C MET A 195 1.90 -7.38 -8.48
N TYR A 196 0.82 -6.65 -8.39
CA TYR A 196 -0.30 -6.96 -7.49
C TYR A 196 -1.61 -6.85 -8.26
N SER A 197 -2.60 -7.60 -7.82
CA SER A 197 -3.98 -7.48 -8.30
C SER A 197 -4.90 -7.12 -7.14
N THR A 198 -6.01 -6.48 -7.45
CA THR A 198 -7.09 -6.31 -6.46
C THR A 198 -7.43 -7.67 -5.86
N LEU A 199 -7.72 -7.68 -4.57
CA LEU A 199 -8.06 -8.88 -3.84
C LEU A 199 -9.23 -9.62 -4.52
N GLY A 200 -9.07 -10.93 -4.73
CA GLY A 200 -10.01 -11.76 -5.49
C GLY A 200 -9.77 -11.80 -7.01
N LYS A 201 -8.78 -11.07 -7.50
CA LYS A 201 -8.37 -11.06 -8.92
C LYS A 201 -6.92 -11.52 -9.11
N GLU A 202 -6.29 -12.01 -8.04
CA GLU A 202 -4.92 -12.50 -8.10
C GLU A 202 -4.80 -13.69 -9.06
N THR A 203 -3.76 -13.70 -9.86
CA THR A 203 -3.36 -14.85 -10.68
C THR A 203 -2.26 -15.59 -9.92
N LEU A 204 -2.56 -16.75 -9.44
CA LEU A 204 -1.63 -17.62 -8.69
C LEU A 204 -0.68 -18.38 -9.62
#